data_5500ac6cc36c8d8f88fab9eeafb83ed9
#
_entry.id   5500ac6cc36c8d8f88fab9eeafb83ed9
#
_cell.length_a   1.000
_cell.length_b   1.000
_cell.length_c   1.000
_cell.angle_alpha   90.00
_cell.angle_beta   90.00
_cell.angle_gamma   90.00
#
_symmetry.space_group_name_H-M   'P 1'
#
loop_
_entity.id
_entity.type
_entity.pdbx_description
1 polymer ?
#
loop_
_entity_poly.entity_id
_entity_poly.type
_entity_poly.pdbx_seq_one_letter_code
_entity_poly.pdbx_strand_id
1 'polypeptide(L)'
;KPADAIAPLRKAVALSNNSALIEMLLGQALVGTDNKAYTDDAIKILRAAVAREPEAPLGFTQLAMAYGRKGDYAEADLASAQAAYLRGDNKTARELATRAKTRFAVGTPGWVKADDIVASKPPRN
;
A
#
# COMPACT_ATOMS: atom_id res chain seq x y z
N LYS A 1 19.81 10.02 -2.02
CA LYS A 1 19.24 9.10 -3.02
C LYS A 1 18.53 7.95 -2.32
N PRO A 2 17.41 7.45 -2.85
CA PRO A 2 16.68 6.35 -2.21
C PRO A 2 17.55 5.10 -1.97
N ALA A 3 18.42 4.76 -2.92
CA ALA A 3 19.31 3.60 -2.78
C ALA A 3 20.22 3.69 -1.56
N ASP A 4 20.64 4.88 -1.18
CA ASP A 4 21.53 5.09 -0.04
C ASP A 4 20.85 4.80 1.29
N ALA A 5 19.51 4.84 1.34
CA ALA A 5 18.75 4.58 2.55
C ALA A 5 18.49 3.09 2.79
N ILE A 6 18.67 2.23 1.78
CA ILE A 6 18.25 0.81 1.86
C ILE A 6 19.03 0.08 2.94
N ALA A 7 20.36 0.10 2.91
CA ALA A 7 21.17 -0.64 3.88
C ALA A 7 20.96 -0.16 5.32
N PRO A 8 20.95 1.17 5.62
CA PRO A 8 20.62 1.64 6.96
C PRO A 8 19.22 1.23 7.40
N LEU A 9 18.23 1.26 6.51
CA LEU A 9 16.85 0.88 6.86
C LEU A 9 16.71 -0.62 7.09
N ARG A 10 17.41 -1.47 6.31
CA ARG A 10 17.42 -2.91 6.57
C ARG A 10 18.00 -3.21 7.94
N LYS A 11 19.05 -2.51 8.33
CA LYS A 11 19.64 -2.63 9.65
C LYS A 11 18.68 -2.15 10.74
N ALA A 12 18.00 -1.03 10.50
CA ALA A 12 17.01 -0.50 11.44
C ALA A 12 15.84 -1.47 11.64
N VAL A 13 15.34 -2.10 10.57
CA VAL A 13 14.30 -3.12 10.66
C VAL A 13 14.75 -4.26 11.58
N ALA A 14 15.96 -4.78 11.36
CA ALA A 14 16.50 -5.88 12.16
C ALA A 14 16.66 -5.49 13.63
N LEU A 15 17.17 -4.28 13.90
CA LEU A 15 17.39 -3.79 15.26
C LEU A 15 16.08 -3.47 16.00
N SER A 16 15.03 -3.14 15.27
CA SER A 16 13.72 -2.79 15.85
C SER A 16 12.81 -4.01 16.05
N ASN A 17 13.30 -5.20 15.80
CA ASN A 17 12.50 -6.42 15.83
C ASN A 17 11.34 -6.35 14.81
N ASN A 18 11.66 -5.93 13.60
CA ASN A 18 10.74 -5.84 12.46
C ASN A 18 9.59 -4.84 12.67
N SER A 19 9.92 -3.62 13.11
CA SER A 19 8.93 -2.55 13.20
C SER A 19 8.23 -2.32 11.86
N ALA A 20 6.90 -2.37 11.87
CA ALA A 20 6.10 -2.16 10.65
C ALA A 20 6.34 -0.78 10.05
N LEU A 21 6.43 0.27 10.88
CA LEU A 21 6.67 1.63 10.38
C LEU A 21 8.05 1.76 9.72
N ILE A 22 9.08 1.14 10.29
CA ILE A 22 10.41 1.17 9.70
C ILE A 22 10.42 0.36 8.40
N GLU A 23 9.69 -0.77 8.35
CA GLU A 23 9.51 -1.53 7.11
C GLU A 23 8.81 -0.71 6.02
N MET A 24 7.85 0.15 6.39
CA MET A 24 7.21 1.06 5.44
C MET A 24 8.20 2.06 4.86
N LEU A 25 9.10 2.59 5.68
CA LEU A 25 10.17 3.47 5.21
C LEU A 25 11.17 2.73 4.30
N LEU A 26 11.48 1.48 4.63
CA LEU A 26 12.31 0.63 3.76
C LEU A 26 11.59 0.40 2.42
N GLY A 27 10.32 0.08 2.45
CA GLY A 27 9.52 -0.08 1.24
C GLY A 27 9.53 1.19 0.37
N GLN A 28 9.40 2.35 1.00
CA GLN A 28 9.48 3.64 0.30
C GLN A 28 10.83 3.81 -0.40
N ALA A 29 11.93 3.50 0.27
CA ALA A 29 13.27 3.60 -0.32
C ALA A 29 13.45 2.63 -1.49
N LEU A 30 12.96 1.39 -1.33
CA LEU A 30 13.04 0.38 -2.39
C LEU A 30 12.25 0.80 -3.63
N VAL A 31 11.03 1.31 -3.46
CA VAL A 31 10.21 1.82 -4.57
C VAL A 31 10.91 3.00 -5.24
N GLY A 32 11.54 3.86 -4.45
CA GLY A 32 12.21 5.05 -4.96
C GLY A 32 13.41 4.77 -5.87
N THR A 33 13.97 3.56 -5.84
CA THR A 33 15.14 3.22 -6.67
C THR A 33 14.80 3.00 -8.14
N ASP A 34 13.52 2.78 -8.47
CA ASP A 34 13.08 2.45 -9.81
C ASP A 34 13.71 1.15 -10.35
N ASN A 35 14.16 0.28 -9.48
CA ASN A 35 14.75 -1.03 -9.80
C ASN A 35 13.66 -2.09 -9.63
N LYS A 36 13.40 -2.87 -10.70
CA LYS A 36 12.32 -3.86 -10.72
C LYS A 36 12.44 -4.90 -9.60
N ALA A 37 13.65 -5.37 -9.33
CA ALA A 37 13.88 -6.34 -8.26
C ALA A 37 13.53 -5.75 -6.89
N TYR A 38 13.88 -4.49 -6.66
CA TYR A 38 13.53 -3.79 -5.43
C TYR A 38 12.03 -3.50 -5.32
N THR A 39 11.35 -3.30 -6.45
CA THR A 39 9.89 -3.13 -6.45
C THR A 39 9.19 -4.39 -5.95
N ASP A 40 9.63 -5.57 -6.39
CA ASP A 40 9.08 -6.84 -5.91
C ASP A 40 9.35 -7.04 -4.41
N ASP A 41 10.55 -6.72 -3.95
CA ASP A 41 10.90 -6.76 -2.53
C ASP A 41 10.01 -5.80 -1.72
N ALA A 42 9.78 -4.59 -2.25
CA ALA A 42 8.95 -3.59 -1.59
C ALA A 42 7.53 -4.10 -1.41
N ILE A 43 6.94 -4.70 -2.43
CA ILE A 43 5.58 -5.24 -2.34
C ILE A 43 5.50 -6.27 -1.21
N LYS A 44 6.46 -7.20 -1.16
CA LYS A 44 6.49 -8.24 -0.15
C LYS A 44 6.60 -7.66 1.27
N ILE A 45 7.53 -6.73 1.47
CA ILE A 45 7.76 -6.10 2.78
C ILE A 45 6.55 -5.26 3.19
N LEU A 46 5.99 -4.47 2.26
CA LEU A 46 4.88 -3.58 2.55
C LEU A 46 3.59 -4.35 2.82
N ARG A 47 3.34 -5.44 2.11
CA ARG A 47 2.18 -6.29 2.41
C ARG A 47 2.22 -6.83 3.83
N ALA A 48 3.39 -7.29 4.27
CA ALA A 48 3.57 -7.77 5.64
C ALA A 48 3.40 -6.63 6.66
N ALA A 49 3.94 -5.44 6.34
CA ALA A 49 3.85 -4.28 7.23
C ALA A 49 2.40 -3.80 7.42
N VAL A 50 1.62 -3.70 6.33
CA VAL A 50 0.22 -3.26 6.44
C VAL A 50 -0.66 -4.30 7.12
N ALA A 51 -0.29 -5.58 7.07
CA ALA A 51 -1.01 -6.62 7.81
C ALA A 51 -0.86 -6.43 9.32
N ARG A 52 0.31 -5.93 9.77
CA ARG A 52 0.57 -5.67 11.19
C ARG A 52 0.14 -4.28 11.64
N GLU A 53 0.18 -3.29 10.75
CA GLU A 53 -0.24 -1.91 11.02
C GLU A 53 -1.23 -1.45 9.95
N PRO A 54 -2.48 -1.96 9.99
CA PRO A 54 -3.45 -1.69 8.92
C PRO A 54 -4.02 -0.26 8.95
N GLU A 55 -3.72 0.51 9.99
CA GLU A 55 -4.24 1.89 10.11
C GLU A 55 -3.23 2.96 9.68
N ALA A 56 -2.04 2.57 9.27
CA ALA A 56 -1.00 3.51 8.83
C ALA A 56 -1.12 3.76 7.32
N PRO A 57 -1.51 4.98 6.89
CA PRO A 57 -1.68 5.26 5.45
C PRO A 57 -0.39 5.10 4.65
N LEU A 58 0.77 5.33 5.27
CA LEU A 58 2.06 5.25 4.57
C LEU A 58 2.26 3.90 3.86
N GLY A 59 1.94 2.80 4.53
CA GLY A 59 2.11 1.47 3.94
C GLY A 59 1.29 1.30 2.66
N PHE A 60 0.03 1.72 2.69
CA PHE A 60 -0.84 1.62 1.51
C PHE A 60 -0.42 2.58 0.41
N THR A 61 0.04 3.78 0.75
CA THR A 61 0.55 4.73 -0.23
C THR A 61 1.75 4.14 -0.98
N GLN A 62 2.68 3.55 -0.26
CA GLN A 62 3.86 2.96 -0.89
C GLN A 62 3.51 1.69 -1.68
N LEU A 63 2.57 0.88 -1.19
CA LEU A 63 2.07 -0.26 -1.96
C LEU A 63 1.45 0.17 -3.29
N ALA A 64 0.66 1.24 -3.27
CA ALA A 64 0.05 1.75 -4.49
C ALA A 64 1.12 2.13 -5.52
N MET A 65 2.18 2.79 -5.08
CA MET A 65 3.29 3.15 -5.96
C MET A 65 4.01 1.92 -6.51
N ALA A 66 4.28 0.95 -5.64
CA ALA A 66 4.98 -0.27 -6.03
C ALA A 66 4.16 -1.10 -7.04
N TYR A 67 2.87 -1.28 -6.78
CA TYR A 67 1.99 -1.98 -7.71
C TYR A 67 1.86 -1.25 -9.04
N GLY A 68 1.77 0.10 -8.99
CA GLY A 68 1.72 0.92 -10.20
C GLY A 68 2.96 0.73 -11.07
N ARG A 69 4.15 0.70 -10.47
CA ARG A 69 5.40 0.45 -11.18
C ARG A 69 5.46 -0.94 -11.79
N LYS A 70 4.83 -1.91 -11.13
CA LYS A 70 4.75 -3.28 -11.63
C LYS A 70 3.69 -3.44 -12.72
N GLY A 71 2.81 -2.48 -12.90
CA GLY A 71 1.71 -2.55 -13.85
C GLY A 71 0.48 -3.27 -13.32
N ASP A 72 0.44 -3.57 -12.04
CA ASP A 72 -0.72 -4.18 -11.37
C ASP A 72 -1.66 -3.07 -10.92
N TYR A 73 -2.43 -2.54 -11.85
CA TYR A 73 -3.27 -1.36 -11.60
C TYR A 73 -4.48 -1.65 -10.73
N ALA A 74 -4.99 -2.88 -10.73
CA ALA A 74 -6.08 -3.27 -9.83
C ALA A 74 -5.64 -3.14 -8.37
N GLU A 75 -4.50 -3.74 -8.03
CA GLU A 75 -3.94 -3.64 -6.68
C GLU A 75 -3.50 -2.22 -6.34
N ALA A 76 -2.96 -1.48 -7.31
CA ALA A 76 -2.56 -0.09 -7.11
C ALA A 76 -3.77 0.78 -6.74
N ASP A 77 -4.87 0.64 -7.46
CA ASP A 77 -6.10 1.39 -7.17
C ASP A 77 -6.67 1.02 -5.81
N LEU A 78 -6.65 -0.26 -5.45
CA LEU A 78 -7.12 -0.71 -4.15
C LEU A 78 -6.28 -0.12 -3.02
N ALA A 79 -4.96 -0.19 -3.13
CA ALA A 79 -4.06 0.36 -2.11
C ALA A 79 -4.24 1.88 -1.98
N SER A 80 -4.39 2.59 -3.11
CA SER A 80 -4.67 4.03 -3.10
C SER A 80 -6.00 4.35 -2.41
N ALA A 81 -7.03 3.53 -2.65
CA ALA A 81 -8.33 3.67 -2.00
C ALA A 81 -8.22 3.46 -0.50
N GLN A 82 -7.46 2.46 -0.08
CA GLN A 82 -7.24 2.18 1.34
C GLN A 82 -6.51 3.33 2.04
N ALA A 83 -5.49 3.90 1.40
CA ALA A 83 -4.78 5.07 1.93
C ALA A 83 -5.71 6.29 2.06
N ALA A 84 -6.51 6.56 1.04
CA ALA A 84 -7.46 7.68 1.06
C ALA A 84 -8.51 7.50 2.17
N TYR A 85 -9.02 6.28 2.32
CA TYR A 85 -9.99 5.95 3.37
C TYR A 85 -9.42 6.23 4.76
N LEU A 86 -8.17 5.81 5.01
CA LEU A 86 -7.50 6.02 6.29
C LEU A 86 -7.24 7.51 6.58
N ARG A 87 -7.07 8.33 5.55
CA ARG A 87 -6.91 9.78 5.70
C ARG A 87 -8.22 10.52 5.88
N GLY A 88 -9.36 9.82 5.80
CA GLY A 88 -10.67 10.45 5.89
C GLY A 88 -11.18 11.04 4.58
N ASP A 89 -10.48 10.82 3.48
CA ASP A 89 -10.90 11.27 2.15
C ASP A 89 -11.82 10.23 1.54
N ASN A 90 -13.06 10.19 2.03
CA ASN A 90 -14.03 9.14 1.67
C ASN A 90 -14.46 9.23 0.21
N LYS A 91 -14.55 10.43 -0.35
CA LYS A 91 -14.92 10.60 -1.75
C LYS A 91 -13.89 9.97 -2.67
N THR A 92 -12.62 10.32 -2.49
CA THR A 92 -11.51 9.76 -3.28
C THR A 92 -11.40 8.25 -3.06
N ALA A 93 -11.56 7.80 -1.81
CA ALA A 93 -11.51 6.36 -1.50
C ALA A 93 -12.55 5.58 -2.30
N ARG A 94 -13.79 6.07 -2.36
CA ARG A 94 -14.86 5.39 -3.12
C ARG A 94 -14.61 5.41 -4.62
N GLU A 95 -14.13 6.54 -5.15
CA GLU A 95 -13.83 6.65 -6.58
C GLU A 95 -12.74 5.64 -6.98
N LEU A 96 -11.67 5.56 -6.20
CA LEU A 96 -10.58 4.63 -6.45
C LEU A 96 -11.01 3.18 -6.25
N ALA A 97 -11.81 2.91 -5.22
CA ALA A 97 -12.33 1.56 -4.97
C ALA A 97 -13.28 1.11 -6.09
N THR A 98 -14.11 2.01 -6.60
CA THR A 98 -15.00 1.73 -7.74
C THR A 98 -14.16 1.35 -8.96
N ARG A 99 -13.11 2.09 -9.23
CA ARG A 99 -12.19 1.78 -10.33
C ARG A 99 -11.50 0.44 -10.14
N ALA A 100 -11.04 0.15 -8.91
CA ALA A 100 -10.41 -1.14 -8.60
C ALA A 100 -11.36 -2.30 -8.89
N LYS A 101 -12.64 -2.17 -8.51
CA LYS A 101 -13.65 -3.22 -8.77
C LYS A 101 -13.76 -3.56 -10.25
N THR A 102 -13.62 -2.58 -11.14
CA THR A 102 -13.68 -2.84 -12.59
C THR A 102 -12.48 -3.61 -13.10
N ARG A 103 -11.38 -3.62 -12.35
CA ARG A 103 -10.13 -4.27 -12.73
C ARG A 103 -9.94 -5.65 -12.10
N PHE A 104 -10.60 -5.92 -10.98
CA PHE A 104 -10.59 -7.23 -10.34
C PHE A 104 -11.71 -8.10 -10.89
N ALA A 105 -11.48 -9.41 -10.94
CA ALA A 105 -12.58 -10.36 -11.19
C ALA A 105 -13.54 -10.34 -10.00
N VAL A 106 -14.83 -10.38 -10.29
CA VAL A 106 -15.90 -10.34 -9.28
C VAL A 106 -15.71 -11.46 -8.25
N GLY A 107 -15.79 -11.11 -6.98
CA GLY A 107 -15.71 -12.07 -5.88
C GLY A 107 -14.31 -12.44 -5.44
N THR A 108 -13.26 -11.94 -6.11
CA THR A 108 -11.88 -12.14 -5.66
C THR A 108 -11.61 -11.32 -4.39
N PRO A 109 -10.57 -11.67 -3.60
CA PRO A 109 -10.27 -10.92 -2.38
C PRO A 109 -10.09 -9.41 -2.60
N GLY A 110 -9.41 -9.00 -3.68
CA GLY A 110 -9.25 -7.58 -4.00
C GLY A 110 -10.56 -6.91 -4.34
N TRP A 111 -11.42 -7.58 -5.11
CA TRP A 111 -12.76 -7.07 -5.43
C TRP A 111 -13.59 -6.86 -4.16
N VAL A 112 -13.57 -7.84 -3.25
CA VAL A 112 -14.32 -7.76 -1.98
C VAL A 112 -13.84 -6.60 -1.13
N LYS A 113 -12.53 -6.41 -1.00
CA LYS A 113 -11.97 -5.28 -0.25
C LYS A 113 -12.39 -3.93 -0.85
N ALA A 114 -12.36 -3.83 -2.18
CA ALA A 114 -12.79 -2.62 -2.88
C ALA A 114 -14.29 -2.38 -2.68
N ASP A 115 -15.10 -3.43 -2.78
CA ASP A 115 -16.54 -3.35 -2.56
C ASP A 115 -16.86 -2.86 -1.14
N ASP A 116 -16.15 -3.33 -0.14
CA ASP A 116 -16.32 -2.88 1.25
C ASP A 116 -16.08 -1.37 1.38
N ILE A 117 -15.08 -0.83 0.69
CA ILE A 117 -14.82 0.62 0.72
C ILE A 117 -15.95 1.39 0.03
N VAL A 118 -16.42 0.91 -1.13
CA VAL A 118 -17.53 1.54 -1.85
C VAL A 118 -18.79 1.58 -0.99
N ALA A 119 -19.04 0.50 -0.26
CA ALA A 119 -20.23 0.37 0.59
C ALA A 119 -20.09 1.09 1.94
N SER A 120 -18.89 1.49 2.32
CA SER A 120 -18.65 2.12 3.63
C SER A 120 -19.33 3.48 3.73
N LYS A 121 -19.82 3.80 4.93
CA LYS A 121 -20.38 5.13 5.20
C LYS A 121 -19.30 6.01 5.84
N PRO A 122 -19.26 7.32 5.52
CA PRO A 122 -18.36 8.22 6.22
C PRO A 122 -18.65 8.20 7.72
N PRO A 123 -17.62 8.38 8.56
CA PRO A 123 -17.84 8.49 10.00
C PRO A 123 -18.77 9.67 10.28
N ARG A 124 -19.67 9.50 11.24
CA ARG A 124 -20.51 10.60 11.71
C ARG A 124 -19.69 11.53 12.59
N ASN A 125 -19.82 12.81 12.34
CA ASN A 125 -19.21 13.82 13.19
C ASN A 125 -20.12 14.15 14.37
#